data_4351e2b50175aa02b3454a60d0d861d1
#
_entry.id   4351e2b50175aa02b3454a60d0d861d1
#
_cell.length_a   1.000
_cell.length_b   1.000
_cell.length_c   1.000
_cell.angle_alpha   90.00
_cell.angle_beta   90.00
_cell.angle_gamma   90.00
#
_symmetry.space_group_name_H-M   'P 1'
#
loop_
_entity.id
_entity.type
_entity.pdbx_description
1 polymer ?
#
loop_
_entity_poly.entity_id
_entity_poly.type
_entity_poly.pdbx_seq_one_letter_code
_entity_poly.pdbx_strand_id
1 'polypeptide(L)'
;MKTLLMLICLTLTVPVANAADWLSWRKVGSATLTWGPFTVYTSQLLTPDGRYTGENRDQALVITYARDIDRKDLVEATRDQWQAQGILQQEPLSEAWLRRLESLWPDVKAGAQLAFVLKNQQGQFWYRAPDAQTGFTPLGPAQPAAFSTRFLAI
;
A
#
# COMPACT_ATOMS: atom_id res chain seq x y z
N MET A 1 48.58 -38.18 -16.08
CA MET A 1 47.59 -37.21 -16.63
C MET A 1 46.65 -36.79 -15.54
N LYS A 2 46.79 -35.58 -15.04
CA LYS A 2 45.87 -35.04 -14.08
C LYS A 2 44.83 -34.20 -14.83
N THR A 3 43.61 -34.70 -14.92
CA THR A 3 42.49 -33.93 -15.45
C THR A 3 42.05 -32.93 -14.37
N LEU A 4 42.31 -31.65 -14.64
CA LEU A 4 41.81 -30.57 -13.80
C LEU A 4 40.34 -30.39 -14.07
N LEU A 5 39.48 -30.85 -13.15
CA LEU A 5 38.06 -30.62 -13.20
C LEU A 5 37.82 -29.18 -12.73
N MET A 6 37.67 -28.27 -13.65
CA MET A 6 37.34 -26.89 -13.39
C MET A 6 35.85 -26.84 -13.02
N LEU A 7 35.57 -26.81 -11.72
CA LEU A 7 34.22 -26.63 -11.19
C LEU A 7 33.82 -25.18 -11.44
N ILE A 8 33.09 -24.94 -12.51
CA ILE A 8 32.47 -23.64 -12.76
C ILE A 8 31.32 -23.50 -11.76
N CYS A 9 31.57 -22.84 -10.63
CA CYS A 9 30.49 -22.35 -9.78
C CYS A 9 29.72 -21.28 -10.54
N LEU A 10 28.63 -21.69 -11.19
CA LEU A 10 27.64 -20.78 -11.74
C LEU A 10 26.93 -20.17 -10.54
N THR A 11 27.41 -19.03 -10.04
CA THR A 11 26.66 -18.22 -9.10
C THR A 11 25.47 -17.66 -9.86
N LEU A 12 24.32 -18.32 -9.73
CA LEU A 12 23.03 -17.76 -10.09
C LEU A 12 22.79 -16.56 -9.16
N THR A 13 23.22 -15.39 -9.63
CA THR A 13 22.74 -14.15 -9.05
C THR A 13 21.27 -14.05 -9.43
N VAL A 14 20.39 -14.52 -8.53
CA VAL A 14 18.97 -14.24 -8.62
C VAL A 14 18.86 -12.72 -8.47
N PRO A 15 18.36 -11.97 -9.47
CA PRO A 15 18.12 -10.56 -9.29
C PRO A 15 17.10 -10.45 -8.14
N VAL A 16 17.50 -9.83 -7.04
CA VAL A 16 16.57 -9.44 -5.99
C VAL A 16 15.65 -8.42 -6.67
N ALA A 17 14.45 -8.86 -7.06
CA ALA A 17 13.44 -7.96 -7.55
C ALA A 17 13.23 -6.89 -6.49
N ASN A 18 13.54 -5.64 -6.82
CA ASN A 18 13.35 -4.54 -5.90
C ASN A 18 11.85 -4.37 -5.74
N ALA A 19 11.29 -4.98 -4.66
CA ALA A 19 9.85 -5.07 -4.43
C ALA A 19 9.20 -3.68 -4.33
N ALA A 20 9.96 -2.63 -4.03
CA ALA A 20 9.50 -1.26 -3.85
C ALA A 20 9.88 -0.35 -5.05
N ASP A 21 9.85 -0.86 -6.28
CA ASP A 21 10.15 -0.08 -7.49
C ASP A 21 9.16 1.08 -7.72
N TRP A 22 7.95 1.00 -7.17
CA TRP A 22 6.95 2.06 -7.19
C TRP A 22 7.39 3.36 -6.49
N LEU A 23 8.42 3.32 -5.67
CA LEU A 23 8.99 4.51 -5.03
C LEU A 23 9.57 5.50 -6.05
N SER A 24 9.91 5.04 -7.24
CA SER A 24 10.38 5.89 -8.35
C SER A 24 9.24 6.47 -9.19
N TRP A 25 7.99 6.07 -8.93
CA TRP A 25 6.83 6.59 -9.66
C TRP A 25 6.60 8.06 -9.37
N ARG A 26 5.93 8.74 -10.30
CA ARG A 26 5.75 10.18 -10.27
C ARG A 26 4.44 10.57 -9.59
N LYS A 27 4.49 11.65 -8.84
CA LYS A 27 3.33 12.19 -8.17
C LYS A 27 2.33 12.76 -9.17
N VAL A 28 1.06 12.32 -9.04
CA VAL A 28 -0.09 12.86 -9.76
C VAL A 28 -0.73 13.98 -8.96
N GLY A 29 -0.90 13.78 -7.66
CA GLY A 29 -1.57 14.72 -6.79
C GLY A 29 -1.34 14.38 -5.31
N SER A 30 -1.83 15.27 -4.46
CA SER A 30 -1.78 15.09 -3.01
C SER A 30 -3.03 15.66 -2.36
N ALA A 31 -3.35 15.14 -1.18
CA ALA A 31 -4.44 15.62 -0.35
C ALA A 31 -4.03 15.62 1.11
N THR A 32 -4.66 16.46 1.89
CA THR A 32 -4.47 16.52 3.34
C THR A 32 -5.82 16.35 4.01
N LEU A 33 -5.91 15.39 4.94
CA LEU A 33 -7.07 15.26 5.80
C LEU A 33 -6.83 16.01 7.09
N THR A 34 -7.74 16.92 7.40
CA THR A 34 -7.73 17.69 8.64
C THR A 34 -8.98 17.38 9.47
N TRP A 35 -8.84 17.46 10.78
CA TRP A 35 -9.95 17.39 11.70
C TRP A 35 -9.89 18.59 12.64
N GLY A 36 -10.78 19.57 12.42
CA GLY A 36 -10.66 20.86 13.05
C GLY A 36 -9.32 21.53 12.69
N PRO A 37 -8.55 22.04 13.66
CA PRO A 37 -7.23 22.64 13.42
C PRO A 37 -6.12 21.59 13.25
N PHE A 38 -6.42 20.29 13.34
CA PHE A 38 -5.42 19.23 13.35
C PHE A 38 -5.30 18.56 11.99
N THR A 39 -4.08 18.37 11.53
CA THR A 39 -3.78 17.49 10.39
C THR A 39 -3.77 16.04 10.88
N VAL A 40 -4.54 15.19 10.22
CA VAL A 40 -4.60 13.74 10.51
C VAL A 40 -3.58 12.99 9.65
N TYR A 41 -3.64 13.20 8.34
CA TYR A 41 -2.65 12.64 7.41
C TYR A 41 -2.52 13.50 6.16
N THR A 42 -1.44 13.27 5.44
CA THR A 42 -1.28 13.69 4.05
C THR A 42 -1.18 12.46 3.16
N SER A 43 -1.75 12.54 1.97
CA SER A 43 -1.67 11.45 1.00
C SER A 43 -1.12 11.93 -0.32
N GLN A 44 -0.44 11.04 -1.04
CA GLN A 44 0.06 11.26 -2.38
C GLN A 44 -0.36 10.11 -3.27
N LEU A 45 -0.80 10.43 -4.48
CA LEU A 45 -1.05 9.44 -5.52
C LEU A 45 0.12 9.47 -6.51
N LEU A 46 0.70 8.31 -6.76
CA LEU A 46 1.81 8.13 -7.69
C LEU A 46 1.37 7.21 -8.83
N THR A 47 1.85 7.48 -10.02
CA THR A 47 1.74 6.57 -11.18
C THR A 47 3.09 6.46 -11.88
N PRO A 48 3.32 5.43 -12.70
CA PRO A 48 4.61 5.26 -13.38
C PRO A 48 5.06 6.47 -14.20
N ASP A 49 4.12 7.20 -14.81
CA ASP A 49 4.40 8.33 -15.70
C ASP A 49 3.87 9.68 -15.18
N GLY A 50 3.29 9.71 -13.98
CA GLY A 50 2.71 10.93 -13.40
C GLY A 50 1.34 11.29 -13.96
N ARG A 51 0.67 10.38 -14.66
CA ARG A 51 -0.67 10.60 -15.22
C ARG A 51 -1.65 9.58 -14.66
N TYR A 52 -2.81 10.07 -14.26
CA TYR A 52 -3.92 9.22 -13.85
C TYR A 52 -4.72 8.81 -15.09
N THR A 53 -4.76 7.51 -15.38
CA THR A 53 -5.41 6.96 -16.56
C THR A 53 -6.56 6.01 -16.27
N GLY A 54 -6.91 5.83 -14.99
CA GLY A 54 -8.05 5.02 -14.58
C GLY A 54 -7.80 4.20 -13.32
N GLU A 55 -8.87 3.69 -12.73
CA GLU A 55 -8.85 2.98 -11.45
C GLU A 55 -8.11 1.64 -11.50
N ASN A 56 -8.05 1.01 -12.67
CA ASN A 56 -7.43 -0.31 -12.87
C ASN A 56 -5.99 -0.23 -13.37
N ARG A 57 -5.41 0.95 -13.39
CA ARG A 57 -4.03 1.16 -13.83
C ARG A 57 -3.08 1.16 -12.66
N ASP A 58 -1.81 0.89 -12.94
CA ASP A 58 -0.75 0.93 -11.93
C ASP A 58 -0.73 2.28 -11.22
N GLN A 59 -0.85 2.25 -9.92
CA GLN A 59 -0.88 3.43 -9.06
C GLN A 59 -0.51 3.08 -7.63
N ALA A 60 -0.01 4.06 -6.90
CA ALA A 60 0.32 3.92 -5.49
C ALA A 60 -0.28 5.07 -4.70
N LEU A 61 -1.02 4.75 -3.65
CA LEU A 61 -1.49 5.70 -2.66
C LEU A 61 -0.58 5.62 -1.45
N VAL A 62 0.10 6.72 -1.13
CA VAL A 62 1.01 6.80 0.02
C VAL A 62 0.42 7.75 1.04
N ILE A 63 0.17 7.25 2.24
CA ILE A 63 -0.40 8.01 3.34
C ILE A 63 0.68 8.21 4.39
N THR A 64 0.92 9.48 4.77
CA THR A 64 1.81 9.84 5.86
C THR A 64 0.99 10.37 7.01
N TYR A 65 1.04 9.69 8.15
CA TYR A 65 0.24 10.05 9.32
C TYR A 65 0.92 11.15 10.12
N ALA A 66 0.14 12.15 10.53
CA ALA A 66 0.61 13.25 11.37
C ALA A 66 0.36 12.99 12.86
N ARG A 67 -0.36 11.92 13.20
CA ARG A 67 -0.78 11.57 14.56
C ARG A 67 -0.72 10.07 14.78
N ASP A 68 -0.68 9.68 16.04
CA ASP A 68 -0.86 8.27 16.44
C ASP A 68 -2.33 7.90 16.22
N ILE A 69 -2.57 6.79 15.54
CA ILE A 69 -3.92 6.27 15.25
C ILE A 69 -3.92 4.77 15.47
N ASP A 70 -4.86 4.29 16.27
CA ASP A 70 -5.04 2.87 16.49
C ASP A 70 -5.59 2.19 15.24
N ARG A 71 -5.16 0.97 14.99
CA ARG A 71 -5.63 0.14 13.87
C ARG A 71 -7.15 0.07 13.80
N LYS A 72 -7.81 -0.06 14.93
CA LYS A 72 -9.27 -0.08 15.02
C LYS A 72 -9.90 1.15 14.39
N ASP A 73 -9.33 2.33 14.65
CA ASP A 73 -9.84 3.59 14.12
C ASP A 73 -9.55 3.72 12.61
N LEU A 74 -8.43 3.18 12.14
CA LEU A 74 -8.14 3.13 10.70
C LEU A 74 -9.16 2.27 9.95
N VAL A 75 -9.50 1.11 10.49
CA VAL A 75 -10.51 0.20 9.90
C VAL A 75 -11.89 0.84 9.95
N GLU A 76 -12.24 1.47 11.04
CA GLU A 76 -13.53 2.16 11.19
C GLU A 76 -13.68 3.32 10.21
N ALA A 77 -12.62 4.09 9.98
CA ALA A 77 -12.62 5.16 8.97
C ALA A 77 -12.86 4.60 7.56
N THR A 78 -12.28 3.46 7.24
CA THR A 78 -12.51 2.76 5.97
C THR A 78 -13.97 2.31 5.87
N ARG A 79 -14.53 1.74 6.94
CA ARG A 79 -15.94 1.37 7.02
C ARG A 79 -16.85 2.56 6.74
N ASP A 80 -16.60 3.68 7.39
CA ASP A 80 -17.42 4.89 7.25
C ASP A 80 -17.39 5.40 5.79
N GLN A 81 -16.24 5.37 5.14
CA GLN A 81 -16.12 5.76 3.74
C GLN A 81 -16.89 4.80 2.82
N TRP A 82 -16.75 3.50 3.04
CA TRP A 82 -17.48 2.51 2.25
C TRP A 82 -19.00 2.57 2.49
N GLN A 83 -19.42 2.89 3.70
CA GLN A 83 -20.84 3.12 3.98
C GLN A 83 -21.37 4.34 3.23
N ALA A 84 -20.64 5.45 3.27
CA ALA A 84 -21.01 6.68 2.57
C ALA A 84 -21.09 6.49 1.04
N GLN A 85 -20.25 5.61 0.48
CA GLN A 85 -20.22 5.29 -0.94
C GLN A 85 -21.20 4.17 -1.34
N GLY A 86 -21.93 3.59 -0.40
CA GLY A 86 -22.85 2.48 -0.66
C GLY A 86 -22.17 1.13 -0.87
N ILE A 87 -20.87 1.01 -0.64
CA ILE A 87 -20.11 -0.21 -0.89
C ILE A 87 -20.50 -1.33 0.08
N LEU A 88 -20.80 -1.01 1.34
CA LEU A 88 -21.21 -2.02 2.32
C LEU A 88 -22.49 -2.76 1.90
N GLN A 89 -23.39 -2.08 1.18
CA GLN A 89 -24.64 -2.66 0.68
C GLN A 89 -24.44 -3.39 -0.65
N GLN A 90 -23.58 -2.88 -1.51
CA GLN A 90 -23.39 -3.36 -2.88
C GLN A 90 -22.40 -4.53 -2.98
N GLU A 91 -21.42 -4.58 -2.08
CA GLU A 91 -20.33 -5.57 -2.14
C GLU A 91 -20.48 -6.58 -1.00
N PRO A 92 -20.86 -7.84 -1.29
CA PRO A 92 -21.05 -8.85 -0.25
C PRO A 92 -19.78 -9.18 0.53
N LEU A 93 -18.59 -8.96 -0.06
CA LEU A 93 -17.32 -9.28 0.57
C LEU A 93 -16.76 -8.14 1.44
N SER A 94 -17.43 -6.98 1.49
CA SER A 94 -16.90 -5.79 2.17
C SER A 94 -16.62 -6.04 3.65
N GLU A 95 -17.48 -6.73 4.38
CA GLU A 95 -17.25 -7.07 5.79
C GLU A 95 -16.05 -8.00 5.99
N ALA A 96 -15.87 -8.97 5.10
CA ALA A 96 -14.70 -9.86 5.14
C ALA A 96 -13.42 -9.08 4.85
N TRP A 97 -13.46 -8.12 3.95
CA TRP A 97 -12.33 -7.24 3.65
C TRP A 97 -11.95 -6.37 4.84
N LEU A 98 -12.94 -5.80 5.55
CA LEU A 98 -12.69 -5.00 6.75
C LEU A 98 -12.03 -5.83 7.85
N ARG A 99 -12.48 -7.06 8.07
CA ARG A 99 -11.84 -7.98 9.02
C ARG A 99 -10.40 -8.31 8.61
N ARG A 100 -10.14 -8.44 7.30
CA ARG A 100 -8.78 -8.68 6.77
C ARG A 100 -7.88 -7.47 7.05
N LEU A 101 -8.36 -6.25 6.84
CA LEU A 101 -7.61 -5.04 7.16
C LEU A 101 -7.24 -4.97 8.63
N GLU A 102 -8.16 -5.33 9.51
CA GLU A 102 -7.91 -5.37 10.95
C GLU A 102 -6.78 -6.35 11.32
N SER A 103 -6.63 -7.44 10.58
CA SER A 103 -5.55 -8.41 10.79
C SER A 103 -4.22 -7.99 10.17
N LEU A 104 -4.24 -7.15 9.13
CA LEU A 104 -3.05 -6.75 8.38
C LEU A 104 -2.41 -5.47 8.89
N TRP A 105 -3.21 -4.48 9.22
CA TRP A 105 -2.72 -3.15 9.56
C TRP A 105 -2.17 -3.09 10.98
N PRO A 106 -1.04 -2.39 11.19
CA PRO A 106 -0.58 -2.07 12.54
C PRO A 106 -1.29 -0.83 13.09
N ASP A 107 -1.12 -0.57 14.39
CA ASP A 107 -1.29 0.77 14.93
C ASP A 107 -0.23 1.68 14.31
N VAL A 108 -0.61 2.88 13.92
CA VAL A 108 0.32 3.82 13.31
C VAL A 108 0.72 4.91 14.29
N LYS A 109 1.96 5.37 14.20
CA LYS A 109 2.51 6.49 14.95
C LYS A 109 2.67 7.69 14.04
N ALA A 110 2.71 8.89 14.63
CA ALA A 110 3.02 10.10 13.88
C ALA A 110 4.32 9.92 13.08
N GLY A 111 4.30 10.24 11.80
CA GLY A 111 5.42 10.03 10.87
C GLY A 111 5.44 8.68 10.18
N ALA A 112 4.62 7.71 10.61
CA ALA A 112 4.50 6.43 9.91
C ALA A 112 3.85 6.60 8.54
N GLN A 113 4.15 5.69 7.62
CA GLN A 113 3.57 5.67 6.28
C GLN A 113 2.93 4.33 5.99
N LEU A 114 1.74 4.38 5.42
CA LEU A 114 1.04 3.23 4.87
C LEU A 114 0.86 3.49 3.38
N ALA A 115 1.23 2.53 2.55
CA ALA A 115 1.03 2.64 1.12
C ALA A 115 0.18 1.48 0.62
N PHE A 116 -0.63 1.74 -0.39
CA PHE A 116 -1.33 0.74 -1.15
C PHE A 116 -0.93 0.87 -2.62
N VAL A 117 -0.36 -0.19 -3.17
CA VAL A 117 0.18 -0.20 -4.53
C VAL A 117 -0.60 -1.18 -5.37
N LEU A 118 -1.21 -0.70 -6.43
CA LEU A 118 -1.82 -1.52 -7.48
C LEU A 118 -0.81 -1.63 -8.63
N LYS A 119 -0.39 -2.86 -8.90
CA LYS A 119 0.55 -3.18 -9.98
C LYS A 119 0.13 -4.49 -10.64
N ASN A 120 0.01 -4.47 -11.96
CA ASN A 120 -0.41 -5.64 -12.74
C ASN A 120 -1.70 -6.27 -12.19
N GLN A 121 -2.70 -5.45 -11.86
CA GLN A 121 -4.02 -5.85 -11.33
C GLN A 121 -3.97 -6.48 -9.93
N GLN A 122 -2.85 -6.40 -9.22
CA GLN A 122 -2.72 -6.88 -7.85
C GLN A 122 -2.41 -5.73 -6.91
N GLY A 123 -3.14 -5.67 -5.80
CA GLY A 123 -2.91 -4.69 -4.74
C GLY A 123 -2.00 -5.24 -3.65
N GLN A 124 -1.18 -4.38 -3.10
CA GLN A 124 -0.28 -4.74 -1.99
C GLN A 124 -0.22 -3.58 -1.01
N PHE A 125 -0.40 -3.88 0.29
CA PHE A 125 -0.12 -2.92 1.35
C PHE A 125 1.36 -2.93 1.69
N TRP A 126 1.88 -1.74 2.04
CA TRP A 126 3.25 -1.51 2.47
C TRP A 126 3.25 -0.62 3.69
N TYR A 127 4.19 -0.83 4.58
CA TYR A 127 4.31 -0.08 5.81
C TYR A 127 5.75 0.38 6.05
N ARG A 128 5.88 1.60 6.59
CA ARG A 128 7.14 2.15 7.04
C ARG A 128 6.94 2.80 8.40
N ALA A 129 7.70 2.36 9.41
CA ALA A 129 7.69 2.98 10.74
C ALA A 129 8.33 4.39 10.70
N PRO A 130 7.97 5.30 11.63
CA PRO A 130 8.48 6.68 11.62
C PRO A 130 10.00 6.78 11.61
N ASP A 131 10.66 5.92 12.38
CA ASP A 131 12.11 5.93 12.57
C ASP A 131 12.82 4.84 11.77
N ALA A 132 12.12 4.23 10.81
CA ALA A 132 12.69 3.15 10.04
C ALA A 132 13.77 3.67 9.11
N GLN A 133 15.00 3.23 9.33
CA GLN A 133 16.11 3.40 8.39
C GLN A 133 15.95 2.48 7.18
N THR A 134 15.23 1.38 7.35
CA THR A 134 14.79 0.49 6.27
C THR A 134 13.60 1.12 5.56
N GLY A 135 13.47 0.87 4.26
CA GLY A 135 12.33 1.36 3.47
C GLY A 135 11.02 0.67 3.82
N PHE A 136 10.05 0.78 2.92
CA PHE A 136 8.77 0.10 3.06
C PHE A 136 8.92 -1.41 3.09
N THR A 137 8.11 -2.07 3.92
CA THR A 137 7.98 -3.52 3.97
C THR A 137 6.56 -3.92 3.59
N PRO A 138 6.37 -5.01 2.83
CA PRO A 138 5.03 -5.46 2.46
C PRO A 138 4.25 -5.96 3.69
N LEU A 139 2.94 -5.70 3.71
CA LEU A 139 2.01 -6.17 4.71
C LEU A 139 1.07 -7.20 4.10
N GLY A 140 1.20 -8.45 4.52
CA GLY A 140 0.32 -9.54 4.10
C GLY A 140 0.41 -9.88 2.62
N PRO A 141 -0.53 -10.71 2.14
CA PRO A 141 -0.56 -11.15 0.75
C PRO A 141 -1.10 -10.06 -0.18
N ALA A 142 -0.90 -10.26 -1.48
CA ALA A 142 -1.53 -9.44 -2.51
C ALA A 142 -3.06 -9.46 -2.40
N GLN A 143 -3.69 -8.33 -2.65
CA GLN A 143 -5.14 -8.17 -2.61
C GLN A 143 -5.73 -8.24 -4.03
N PRO A 144 -6.94 -8.81 -4.18
CA PRO A 144 -7.58 -8.91 -5.48
C PRO A 144 -7.97 -7.54 -6.06
N ALA A 145 -8.13 -7.48 -7.39
CA ALA A 145 -8.51 -6.25 -8.08
C ALA A 145 -9.82 -5.66 -7.58
N ALA A 146 -10.81 -6.49 -7.25
CA ALA A 146 -12.11 -6.03 -6.73
C ALA A 146 -11.96 -5.23 -5.42
N PHE A 147 -11.15 -5.71 -4.50
CA PHE A 147 -10.80 -4.98 -3.28
C PHE A 147 -10.05 -3.68 -3.59
N SER A 148 -9.04 -3.77 -4.46
CA SER A 148 -8.15 -2.64 -4.78
C SER A 148 -8.92 -1.46 -5.35
N THR A 149 -9.86 -1.70 -6.26
CA THR A 149 -10.70 -0.66 -6.84
C THR A 149 -11.53 0.06 -5.77
N ARG A 150 -12.14 -0.69 -4.86
CA ARG A 150 -12.96 -0.11 -3.78
C ARG A 150 -12.11 0.65 -2.75
N PHE A 151 -10.93 0.14 -2.44
CA PHE A 151 -10.03 0.81 -1.50
C PHE A 151 -9.47 2.11 -2.07
N LEU A 152 -9.06 2.13 -3.33
CA LEU A 152 -8.52 3.33 -3.98
C LEU A 152 -9.57 4.40 -4.26
N ALA A 153 -10.86 4.05 -4.24
CA ALA A 153 -11.96 4.99 -4.43
C ALA A 153 -12.30 5.84 -3.19
N ILE A 154 -11.60 5.61 -2.07
CA ILE A 154 -11.81 6.35 -0.81
C ILE A 154 -11.35 7.80 -0.91
#